data_26afeb7d214139c60597e712771765b2
#
_entry.id   26afeb7d214139c60597e712771765b2
#
_cell.length_a   1.000
_cell.length_b   1.000
_cell.length_c   1.000
_cell.angle_alpha   90.00
_cell.angle_beta   90.00
_cell.angle_gamma   90.00
#
_symmetry.space_group_name_H-M   'P 1'
#
loop_
_entity.id
_entity.type
_entity.pdbx_description
1 polymer ?
#
loop_
_entity_poly.entity_id
_entity_poly.type
_entity_poly.pdbx_seq_one_letter_code
_entity_poly.pdbx_strand_id
1 'polypeptide(L)'
;MPPKFVAFDLETTGLNNQKDEIIEIGAVKFTVTVEKGRVVPKLEKEFETFVKPNMLIPAEASNVNHIYDKDVQDAPAVGEAIKKFTAFCGQSSILIAHNANFDASFLRVAYQKNPQIIPGNPIVDSLAISKAILPESPSHKLGILAAGFQRRDEINMKIESDKMHRAVYDCLMLMEVFVALLRRRFKEKDWEMATILKNIEKYKGVPQFLNK
;
A
#
# COMPACT_ATOMS: atom_id res chain seq x y z
N MET A 1 13.52 -6.01 -17.60
CA MET A 1 13.72 -5.25 -16.35
C MET A 1 12.87 -5.89 -15.25
N PRO A 2 13.33 -5.98 -14.01
CA PRO A 2 12.54 -6.54 -12.93
C PRO A 2 11.26 -5.73 -12.73
N PRO A 3 10.19 -6.38 -12.25
CA PRO A 3 8.93 -5.70 -11.93
C PRO A 3 9.14 -4.64 -10.86
N LYS A 4 8.57 -3.44 -11.08
CA LYS A 4 8.55 -2.39 -10.07
C LYS A 4 7.20 -2.39 -9.37
N PHE A 5 7.27 -2.44 -8.06
CA PHE A 5 6.10 -2.39 -7.18
C PHE A 5 6.14 -1.13 -6.33
N VAL A 6 4.97 -0.64 -5.96
CA VAL A 6 4.80 0.42 -4.97
C VAL A 6 3.75 -0.06 -3.97
N ALA A 7 4.18 -0.45 -2.78
CA ALA A 7 3.27 -0.61 -1.66
C ALA A 7 2.89 0.77 -1.17
N PHE A 8 1.61 1.02 -0.92
CA PHE A 8 1.12 2.31 -0.43
C PHE A 8 0.00 2.11 0.59
N ASP A 9 -0.14 3.09 1.45
CA ASP A 9 -1.12 3.15 2.51
C ASP A 9 -1.52 4.59 2.78
N LEU A 10 -2.76 4.82 3.21
CA LEU A 10 -3.31 6.13 3.50
C LEU A 10 -3.82 6.18 4.94
N GLU A 11 -3.47 7.26 5.66
CA GLU A 11 -4.17 7.63 6.86
C GLU A 11 -5.22 8.69 6.53
N THR A 12 -6.35 8.60 7.21
CA THR A 12 -7.53 9.42 6.91
C THR A 12 -8.19 9.95 8.18
N THR A 13 -9.03 10.97 8.06
CA THR A 13 -9.82 11.49 9.18
C THR A 13 -10.98 10.58 9.57
N GLY A 14 -11.23 9.51 8.83
CA GLY A 14 -12.29 8.53 9.08
C GLY A 14 -12.47 7.55 7.93
N LEU A 15 -13.56 6.82 7.91
CA LEU A 15 -13.75 5.68 7.00
C LEU A 15 -14.60 5.98 5.75
N ASN A 16 -15.20 7.17 5.66
CA ASN A 16 -16.13 7.53 4.59
C ASN A 16 -15.49 8.51 3.60
N ASN A 17 -15.07 8.05 2.46
CA ASN A 17 -14.41 8.83 1.41
C ASN A 17 -15.22 10.02 0.84
N GLN A 18 -16.51 10.15 1.19
CA GLN A 18 -17.34 11.31 0.80
C GLN A 18 -17.35 12.40 1.87
N LYS A 19 -16.95 12.09 3.10
CA LYS A 19 -16.97 12.98 4.26
C LYS A 19 -15.60 13.19 4.88
N ASP A 20 -14.76 12.15 4.80
CA ASP A 20 -13.45 12.13 5.42
C ASP A 20 -12.36 12.42 4.38
N GLU A 21 -11.20 12.83 4.85
CA GLU A 21 -10.11 13.31 4.02
C GLU A 21 -8.80 12.57 4.31
N ILE A 22 -7.91 12.50 3.32
CA ILE A 22 -6.56 11.94 3.47
C ILE A 22 -5.74 12.91 4.32
N ILE A 23 -5.00 12.39 5.29
CA ILE A 23 -4.10 13.17 6.17
C ILE A 23 -2.64 12.68 6.11
N GLU A 24 -2.37 11.48 5.60
CA GLU A 24 -1.02 11.01 5.29
C GLU A 24 -1.06 10.09 4.07
N ILE A 25 -0.01 10.14 3.25
CA ILE A 25 0.25 9.21 2.16
C ILE A 25 1.63 8.61 2.38
N GLY A 26 1.70 7.33 2.62
CA GLY A 26 2.93 6.56 2.65
C GLY A 26 3.08 5.67 1.43
N ALA A 27 4.32 5.50 0.94
CA ALA A 27 4.59 4.54 -0.12
C ALA A 27 6.05 4.08 -0.10
N VAL A 28 6.27 2.82 -0.49
CA VAL A 28 7.60 2.28 -0.70
C VAL A 28 7.70 1.67 -2.09
N LYS A 29 8.71 2.08 -2.84
CA LYS A 29 9.03 1.51 -4.15
C LYS A 29 10.05 0.43 -3.99
N PHE A 30 9.80 -0.73 -4.58
CA PHE A 30 10.68 -1.88 -4.49
C PHE A 30 10.66 -2.73 -5.76
N THR A 31 11.69 -3.54 -5.90
CA THR A 31 11.78 -4.66 -6.84
C THR A 31 11.92 -5.95 -6.06
N VAL A 32 11.90 -7.07 -6.75
CA VAL A 32 12.25 -8.36 -6.14
C VAL A 32 13.55 -8.89 -6.72
N THR A 33 14.34 -9.53 -5.88
CA THR A 33 15.62 -10.16 -6.25
C THR A 33 15.71 -11.55 -5.64
N VAL A 34 16.68 -12.35 -6.12
CA VAL A 34 16.95 -13.68 -5.55
C VAL A 34 18.23 -13.60 -4.72
N GLU A 35 18.11 -13.87 -3.42
CA GLU A 35 19.23 -13.94 -2.48
C GLU A 35 19.25 -15.31 -1.82
N LYS A 36 20.38 -16.03 -1.93
CA LYS A 36 20.55 -17.38 -1.38
C LYS A 36 19.42 -18.35 -1.77
N GLY A 37 18.97 -18.28 -3.04
CA GLY A 37 17.87 -19.11 -3.54
C GLY A 37 16.47 -18.72 -3.05
N ARG A 38 16.30 -17.56 -2.45
CA ARG A 38 15.02 -17.05 -1.95
C ARG A 38 14.70 -15.71 -2.60
N VAL A 39 13.49 -15.55 -3.08
CA VAL A 39 13.01 -14.26 -3.58
C VAL A 39 12.76 -13.33 -2.39
N VAL A 40 13.37 -12.15 -2.43
CA VAL A 40 13.26 -11.12 -1.37
C VAL A 40 12.92 -9.77 -1.99
N PRO A 41 12.22 -8.88 -1.26
CA PRO A 41 12.04 -7.53 -1.71
C PRO A 41 13.36 -6.76 -1.61
N LYS A 42 13.57 -5.86 -2.57
CA LYS A 42 14.66 -4.89 -2.55
C LYS A 42 14.06 -3.50 -2.57
N LEU A 43 14.08 -2.84 -1.42
CA LEU A 43 13.64 -1.46 -1.27
C LEU A 43 14.50 -0.54 -2.16
N GLU A 44 13.85 0.33 -2.93
CA GLU A 44 14.50 1.33 -3.77
C GLU A 44 14.35 2.74 -3.21
N LYS A 45 13.12 3.11 -2.83
CA LYS A 45 12.79 4.47 -2.35
C LYS A 45 11.58 4.43 -1.43
N GLU A 46 11.53 5.40 -0.54
CA GLU A 46 10.38 5.69 0.33
C GLU A 46 9.77 7.05 -0.04
N PHE A 47 8.48 7.19 0.21
CA PHE A 47 7.72 8.42 0.07
C PHE A 47 6.79 8.55 1.25
N GLU A 48 6.80 9.71 1.87
CA GLU A 48 5.89 10.06 2.95
C GLU A 48 5.52 11.52 2.81
N THR A 49 4.25 11.82 3.00
CA THR A 49 3.79 13.20 3.10
C THR A 49 2.53 13.27 3.94
N PHE A 50 2.52 14.16 4.91
CA PHE A 50 1.27 14.61 5.48
C PHE A 50 0.45 15.38 4.45
N VAL A 51 -0.86 15.44 4.67
CA VAL A 51 -1.81 16.16 3.83
C VAL A 51 -2.69 17.01 4.73
N LYS A 52 -2.80 18.29 4.43
CA LYS A 52 -3.66 19.21 5.17
C LYS A 52 -5.13 18.97 4.82
N PRO A 53 -5.96 18.51 5.76
CA PRO A 53 -7.38 18.37 5.55
C PRO A 53 -8.08 19.75 5.64
N ASN A 54 -9.31 19.84 5.11
CA ASN A 54 -10.18 21.00 5.27
C ASN A 54 -11.08 20.91 6.51
N MET A 55 -10.87 19.92 7.35
CA MET A 55 -11.62 19.68 8.58
C MET A 55 -10.66 19.38 9.72
N LEU A 56 -11.13 19.49 10.95
CA LEU A 56 -10.38 19.00 12.11
C LEU A 56 -10.33 17.47 12.11
N ILE A 57 -9.21 16.92 12.57
CA ILE A 57 -9.04 15.47 12.67
C ILE A 57 -9.84 14.99 13.91
N PRO A 58 -10.83 14.09 13.71
CA PRO A 58 -11.58 13.52 14.83
C PRO A 58 -10.67 12.77 15.80
N ALA A 59 -10.99 12.84 17.10
CA ALA A 59 -10.22 12.15 18.13
C ALA A 59 -10.13 10.63 17.91
N GLU A 60 -11.18 10.03 17.33
CA GLU A 60 -11.23 8.62 16.99
C GLU A 60 -10.17 8.26 15.94
N ALA A 61 -9.94 9.12 14.95
CA ALA A 61 -8.90 8.93 13.93
C ALA A 61 -7.52 9.10 14.56
N SER A 62 -7.30 10.20 15.32
CA SER A 62 -6.02 10.45 16.01
C SER A 62 -5.65 9.36 17.02
N ASN A 63 -6.62 8.70 17.64
CA ASN A 63 -6.38 7.56 18.54
C ASN A 63 -5.85 6.32 17.80
N VAL A 64 -6.08 6.22 16.51
CA VAL A 64 -5.62 5.09 15.66
C VAL A 64 -4.28 5.42 15.02
N ASN A 65 -4.19 6.55 14.30
CA ASN A 65 -3.03 6.88 13.47
C ASN A 65 -2.02 7.82 14.13
N HIS A 66 -2.35 8.35 15.33
CA HIS A 66 -1.51 9.26 16.11
C HIS A 66 -1.15 10.56 15.37
N ILE A 67 -1.99 10.99 14.43
CA ILE A 67 -1.85 12.25 13.69
C ILE A 67 -2.85 13.25 14.24
N TYR A 68 -2.38 14.47 14.51
CA TYR A 68 -3.16 15.55 15.10
C TYR A 68 -3.14 16.78 14.19
N ASP A 69 -4.08 17.70 14.39
CA ASP A 69 -4.18 18.94 13.60
C ASP A 69 -2.85 19.72 13.49
N LYS A 70 -2.07 19.76 14.58
CA LYS A 70 -0.75 20.40 14.63
C LYS A 70 0.26 19.78 13.66
N ASP A 71 0.15 18.47 13.36
CA ASP A 71 1.10 17.75 12.52
C ASP A 71 0.84 18.02 11.03
N VAL A 72 -0.39 18.39 10.68
CA VAL A 72 -0.84 18.61 9.30
C VAL A 72 -1.08 20.07 8.94
N GLN A 73 -0.94 21.01 9.89
CA GLN A 73 -1.27 22.42 9.69
C GLN A 73 -0.49 23.08 8.56
N ASP A 74 0.79 22.71 8.38
CA ASP A 74 1.70 23.23 7.38
C ASP A 74 1.91 22.25 6.21
N ALA A 75 1.15 21.14 6.18
CA ALA A 75 1.23 20.14 5.14
C ALA A 75 0.63 20.64 3.81
N PRO A 76 1.06 20.09 2.67
CA PRO A 76 0.48 20.42 1.38
C PRO A 76 -0.99 20.04 1.30
N ALA A 77 -1.76 20.73 0.48
CA ALA A 77 -3.12 20.35 0.13
C ALA A 77 -3.12 19.02 -0.66
N VAL A 78 -4.24 18.29 -0.63
CA VAL A 78 -4.38 16.96 -1.26
C VAL A 78 -3.96 16.94 -2.74
N GLY A 79 -4.26 17.98 -3.51
CA GLY A 79 -3.86 18.06 -4.93
C GLY A 79 -2.35 18.06 -5.14
N GLU A 80 -1.59 18.75 -4.29
CA GLU A 80 -0.13 18.72 -4.34
C GLU A 80 0.44 17.38 -3.88
N ALA A 81 -0.12 16.83 -2.80
CA ALA A 81 0.30 15.54 -2.25
C ALA A 81 0.11 14.39 -3.26
N ILE A 82 -1.06 14.27 -3.89
CA ILE A 82 -1.32 13.23 -4.90
C ILE A 82 -0.50 13.45 -6.18
N LYS A 83 -0.17 14.69 -6.56
CA LYS A 83 0.75 14.98 -7.67
C LYS A 83 2.15 14.40 -7.38
N LYS A 84 2.69 14.64 -6.19
CA LYS A 84 3.98 14.08 -5.74
C LYS A 84 3.93 12.54 -5.67
N PHE A 85 2.87 11.98 -5.10
CA PHE A 85 2.66 10.54 -5.03
C PHE A 85 2.59 9.90 -6.43
N THR A 86 1.83 10.48 -7.37
CA THR A 86 1.73 9.98 -8.74
C THR A 86 3.09 10.01 -9.45
N ALA A 87 3.86 11.08 -9.26
CA ALA A 87 5.22 11.18 -9.79
C ALA A 87 6.16 10.14 -9.17
N PHE A 88 6.04 9.90 -7.86
CA PHE A 88 6.78 8.83 -7.17
C PHE A 88 6.42 7.45 -7.73
N CYS A 89 5.15 7.13 -7.95
CA CYS A 89 4.73 5.86 -8.53
C CYS A 89 5.35 5.64 -9.92
N GLY A 90 5.37 6.68 -10.76
CA GLY A 90 5.74 6.54 -12.16
C GLY A 90 4.72 5.69 -12.93
N GLN A 91 4.88 5.53 -14.25
CA GLN A 91 3.85 4.91 -15.10
C GLN A 91 3.89 3.37 -15.16
N SER A 92 5.01 2.76 -14.80
CA SER A 92 5.24 1.31 -15.01
C SER A 92 5.16 0.46 -13.74
N SER A 93 4.89 1.06 -12.59
CA SER A 93 4.80 0.34 -11.33
C SER A 93 3.42 -0.29 -11.13
N ILE A 94 3.39 -1.42 -10.42
CA ILE A 94 2.16 -2.00 -9.90
C ILE A 94 1.98 -1.49 -8.48
N LEU A 95 0.85 -0.88 -8.20
CA LEU A 95 0.52 -0.44 -6.84
C LEU A 95 -0.04 -1.61 -6.03
N ILE A 96 0.28 -1.65 -4.75
CA ILE A 96 -0.19 -2.68 -3.83
C ILE A 96 -0.70 -1.97 -2.58
N ALA A 97 -1.92 -2.31 -2.16
CA ALA A 97 -2.46 -1.89 -0.87
C ALA A 97 -3.07 -3.09 -0.14
N HIS A 98 -3.30 -2.96 1.15
CA HIS A 98 -3.94 -3.99 1.95
C HIS A 98 -5.38 -3.60 2.28
N ASN A 99 -6.37 -4.29 1.73
CA ASN A 99 -7.77 -3.83 1.62
C ASN A 99 -7.89 -2.63 0.67
N ALA A 100 -7.30 -2.80 -0.50
CA ALA A 100 -7.06 -1.76 -1.50
C ALA A 100 -8.30 -0.95 -1.93
N ASN A 101 -9.51 -1.48 -1.74
CA ASN A 101 -10.74 -0.73 -2.00
C ASN A 101 -10.87 0.52 -1.12
N PHE A 102 -10.35 0.47 0.11
CA PHE A 102 -10.36 1.59 1.03
C PHE A 102 -9.52 2.74 0.46
N ASP A 103 -8.23 2.52 0.30
CA ASP A 103 -7.27 3.52 -0.18
C ASP A 103 -7.64 4.03 -1.57
N ALA A 104 -8.01 3.12 -2.46
CA ALA A 104 -8.43 3.43 -3.81
C ALA A 104 -9.66 4.33 -3.85
N SER A 105 -10.59 4.19 -2.91
CA SER A 105 -11.79 5.01 -2.84
C SER A 105 -11.47 6.47 -2.49
N PHE A 106 -10.55 6.69 -1.55
CA PHE A 106 -10.07 8.02 -1.17
C PHE A 106 -9.23 8.67 -2.29
N LEU A 107 -8.30 7.91 -2.88
CA LEU A 107 -7.51 8.40 -4.01
C LEU A 107 -8.42 8.79 -5.19
N ARG A 108 -9.47 8.01 -5.48
CA ARG A 108 -10.42 8.33 -6.54
C ARG A 108 -11.07 9.71 -6.34
N VAL A 109 -11.55 9.98 -5.12
CA VAL A 109 -12.13 11.30 -4.79
C VAL A 109 -11.08 12.39 -4.94
N ALA A 110 -9.85 12.18 -4.47
CA ALA A 110 -8.77 13.14 -4.60
C ALA A 110 -8.42 13.43 -6.08
N TYR A 111 -8.33 12.40 -6.93
CA TYR A 111 -8.08 12.56 -8.37
C TYR A 111 -9.26 13.20 -9.10
N GLN A 112 -10.51 12.90 -8.75
CA GLN A 112 -11.67 13.56 -9.35
C GLN A 112 -11.69 15.07 -9.09
N LYS A 113 -11.24 15.50 -7.91
CA LYS A 113 -11.07 16.91 -7.57
C LYS A 113 -9.85 17.57 -8.25
N ASN A 114 -8.93 16.75 -8.83
CA ASN A 114 -7.69 17.20 -9.47
C ASN A 114 -7.50 16.52 -10.83
N PRO A 115 -8.38 16.74 -11.82
CA PRO A 115 -8.45 15.97 -13.06
C PRO A 115 -7.24 16.10 -13.98
N GLN A 116 -6.35 17.07 -13.73
CA GLN A 116 -5.08 17.23 -14.43
C GLN A 116 -4.02 16.18 -14.02
N ILE A 117 -4.25 15.44 -12.92
CA ILE A 117 -3.35 14.39 -12.44
C ILE A 117 -3.96 13.03 -12.83
N ILE A 118 -3.28 12.31 -13.71
CA ILE A 118 -3.78 11.06 -14.29
C ILE A 118 -2.96 9.89 -13.74
N PRO A 119 -3.49 9.10 -12.79
CA PRO A 119 -2.87 7.84 -12.39
C PRO A 119 -3.13 6.79 -13.47
N GLY A 120 -2.10 6.02 -13.84
CA GLY A 120 -2.20 4.96 -14.85
C GLY A 120 -1.88 3.56 -14.29
N ASN A 121 -1.58 3.47 -13.01
CA ASN A 121 -1.06 2.27 -12.40
C ASN A 121 -2.18 1.28 -12.02
N PRO A 122 -2.04 -0.02 -12.31
CA PRO A 122 -2.93 -1.03 -11.74
C PRO A 122 -2.71 -1.14 -10.23
N ILE A 123 -3.79 -1.36 -9.48
CA ILE A 123 -3.75 -1.61 -8.04
C ILE A 123 -4.09 -3.06 -7.77
N VAL A 124 -3.34 -3.69 -6.87
CA VAL A 124 -3.50 -5.07 -6.42
C VAL A 124 -3.86 -5.07 -4.94
N ASP A 125 -4.84 -5.88 -4.57
CA ASP A 125 -5.26 -6.04 -3.18
C ASP A 125 -4.56 -7.24 -2.52
N SER A 126 -3.62 -6.96 -1.63
CA SER A 126 -2.90 -7.99 -0.87
C SER A 126 -3.80 -8.75 0.13
N LEU A 127 -4.91 -8.14 0.59
CA LEU A 127 -5.91 -8.82 1.41
C LEU A 127 -6.60 -9.93 0.61
N ALA A 128 -7.00 -9.64 -0.64
CA ALA A 128 -7.59 -10.65 -1.53
C ALA A 128 -6.60 -11.77 -1.84
N ILE A 129 -5.32 -11.44 -2.09
CA ILE A 129 -4.26 -12.42 -2.28
C ILE A 129 -4.08 -13.29 -1.04
N SER A 130 -4.03 -12.69 0.15
CA SER A 130 -3.83 -13.44 1.40
C SER A 130 -4.98 -14.43 1.66
N LYS A 131 -6.22 -14.03 1.42
CA LYS A 131 -7.39 -14.92 1.53
C LYS A 131 -7.33 -16.11 0.57
N ALA A 132 -6.85 -15.88 -0.64
CA ALA A 132 -6.74 -16.93 -1.66
C ALA A 132 -5.57 -17.91 -1.41
N ILE A 133 -4.46 -17.43 -0.83
CA ILE A 133 -3.25 -18.23 -0.59
C ILE A 133 -3.28 -18.91 0.78
N LEU A 134 -3.90 -18.29 1.76
CA LEU A 134 -3.96 -18.75 3.16
C LEU A 134 -5.42 -18.84 3.62
N PRO A 135 -6.29 -19.64 2.97
CA PRO A 135 -7.71 -19.69 3.30
C PRO A 135 -7.98 -20.08 4.76
N GLU A 136 -7.08 -20.87 5.35
CA GLU A 136 -7.19 -21.34 6.75
C GLU A 136 -6.60 -20.34 7.77
N SER A 137 -6.15 -19.16 7.35
CA SER A 137 -5.62 -18.17 8.28
C SER A 137 -6.74 -17.61 9.17
N PRO A 138 -6.57 -17.58 10.50
CA PRO A 138 -7.59 -17.04 11.40
C PRO A 138 -7.80 -15.54 11.24
N SER A 139 -6.84 -14.84 10.63
CA SER A 139 -6.92 -13.42 10.35
C SER A 139 -6.07 -13.04 9.14
N HIS A 140 -6.57 -12.09 8.36
CA HIS A 140 -5.86 -11.52 7.22
C HIS A 140 -5.47 -10.05 7.44
N LYS A 141 -5.55 -9.53 8.68
CA LYS A 141 -5.03 -8.20 9.02
C LYS A 141 -3.53 -8.14 8.77
N LEU A 142 -3.03 -7.04 8.19
CA LEU A 142 -1.64 -6.88 7.79
C LEU A 142 -0.66 -7.20 8.92
N GLY A 143 -0.82 -6.58 10.08
CA GLY A 143 0.05 -6.82 11.24
C GLY A 143 0.01 -8.28 11.75
N ILE A 144 -1.15 -8.96 11.68
CA ILE A 144 -1.26 -10.38 12.08
C ILE A 144 -0.53 -11.28 11.08
N LEU A 145 -0.67 -11.02 9.77
CA LEU A 145 0.07 -11.74 8.73
C LEU A 145 1.57 -11.54 8.90
N ALA A 146 2.01 -10.29 9.08
CA ALA A 146 3.41 -9.94 9.26
C ALA A 146 4.01 -10.64 10.48
N ALA A 147 3.36 -10.57 11.65
CA ALA A 147 3.78 -11.27 12.85
C ALA A 147 3.83 -12.80 12.65
N GLY A 148 2.87 -13.35 11.90
CA GLY A 148 2.87 -14.76 11.53
C GLY A 148 4.03 -15.15 10.64
N PHE A 149 4.37 -14.34 9.64
CA PHE A 149 5.51 -14.59 8.75
C PHE A 149 6.84 -14.36 9.47
N GLN A 150 6.95 -13.36 10.34
CA GLN A 150 8.14 -13.14 11.16
C GLN A 150 8.47 -14.33 12.06
N ARG A 151 7.46 -14.89 12.77
CA ARG A 151 7.66 -16.07 13.63
C ARG A 151 8.14 -17.31 12.87
N ARG A 152 7.92 -17.37 11.56
CA ARG A 152 8.37 -18.46 10.68
C ARG A 152 9.63 -18.14 9.90
N ASP A 153 10.26 -17.00 10.21
CA ASP A 153 11.46 -16.50 9.50
C ASP A 153 11.24 -16.32 7.99
N GLU A 154 10.01 -15.93 7.62
CA GLU A 154 9.62 -15.74 6.22
C GLU A 154 9.79 -14.29 5.75
N ILE A 155 9.95 -13.34 6.67
CA ILE A 155 10.24 -11.92 6.38
C ILE A 155 11.46 -11.46 7.17
N ASN A 156 12.14 -10.43 6.65
CA ASN A 156 13.33 -9.88 7.28
C ASN A 156 13.05 -8.71 8.24
N MET A 157 11.84 -8.17 8.19
CA MET A 157 11.43 -7.05 9.03
C MET A 157 11.06 -7.51 10.43
N LYS A 158 11.57 -6.80 11.44
CA LYS A 158 11.08 -6.92 12.82
C LYS A 158 9.83 -6.08 12.98
N ILE A 159 8.76 -6.70 13.45
CA ILE A 159 7.48 -6.01 13.67
C ILE A 159 7.50 -5.32 15.04
N GLU A 160 7.27 -4.02 15.03
CA GLU A 160 7.24 -3.14 16.20
C GLU A 160 5.82 -2.54 16.29
N SER A 161 5.06 -2.93 17.31
CA SER A 161 3.64 -2.58 17.44
C SER A 161 3.39 -1.08 17.65
N ASP A 162 4.35 -0.36 18.22
CA ASP A 162 4.31 1.08 18.44
C ASP A 162 4.52 1.92 17.17
N LYS A 163 4.99 1.30 16.10
CA LYS A 163 5.17 1.93 14.78
C LYS A 163 4.03 1.66 13.81
N MET A 164 3.11 0.77 14.15
CA MET A 164 1.95 0.47 13.32
C MET A 164 1.02 1.70 13.21
N HIS A 165 0.26 1.75 12.13
CA HIS A 165 -0.59 2.90 11.78
C HIS A 165 0.20 4.20 11.51
N ARG A 166 1.40 4.04 10.96
CA ARG A 166 2.16 5.06 10.26
C ARG A 166 2.34 4.57 8.84
N ALA A 167 1.88 5.37 7.88
CA ALA A 167 1.69 4.90 6.51
C ALA A 167 2.95 4.27 5.88
N VAL A 168 4.15 4.86 6.07
CA VAL A 168 5.40 4.26 5.53
C VAL A 168 5.76 2.95 6.23
N TYR A 169 5.56 2.86 7.55
CA TYR A 169 5.85 1.62 8.27
C TYR A 169 4.94 0.47 7.82
N ASP A 170 3.66 0.76 7.62
CA ASP A 170 2.70 -0.21 7.11
C ASP A 170 2.99 -0.59 5.65
N CYS A 171 3.52 0.34 4.84
CA CYS A 171 4.03 0.04 3.50
C CYS A 171 5.24 -0.90 3.49
N LEU A 172 6.20 -0.72 4.41
CA LEU A 172 7.35 -1.64 4.57
C LEU A 172 6.88 -3.03 4.98
N MET A 173 5.95 -3.10 5.91
CA MET A 173 5.33 -4.35 6.34
C MET A 173 4.56 -5.02 5.20
N LEU A 174 3.81 -4.23 4.42
CA LEU A 174 3.07 -4.70 3.25
C LEU A 174 4.00 -5.26 2.17
N MET A 175 5.12 -4.59 1.90
CA MET A 175 6.15 -5.07 0.96
C MET A 175 6.64 -6.48 1.33
N GLU A 176 7.02 -6.68 2.58
CA GLU A 176 7.51 -7.98 3.07
C GLU A 176 6.42 -9.06 3.02
N VAL A 177 5.22 -8.75 3.50
CA VAL A 177 4.06 -9.67 3.50
C VAL A 177 3.67 -10.04 2.07
N PHE A 178 3.62 -9.08 1.15
CA PHE A 178 3.29 -9.33 -0.25
C PHE A 178 4.26 -10.31 -0.89
N VAL A 179 5.58 -10.11 -0.72
CA VAL A 179 6.59 -11.01 -1.27
C VAL A 179 6.53 -12.39 -0.61
N ALA A 180 6.28 -12.47 0.71
CA ALA A 180 6.08 -13.74 1.40
C ALA A 180 4.86 -14.52 0.87
N LEU A 181 3.74 -13.84 0.60
CA LEU A 181 2.57 -14.44 -0.01
C LEU A 181 2.87 -14.97 -1.42
N LEU A 182 3.56 -14.18 -2.24
CA LEU A 182 3.92 -14.59 -3.59
C LEU A 182 4.86 -15.81 -3.58
N ARG A 183 5.84 -15.88 -2.67
CA ARG A 183 6.72 -17.06 -2.51
C ARG A 183 5.95 -18.35 -2.26
N ARG A 184 4.83 -18.28 -1.55
CA ARG A 184 3.98 -19.45 -1.31
C ARG A 184 3.22 -19.89 -2.57
N ARG A 185 2.97 -18.97 -3.49
CA ARG A 185 2.20 -19.23 -4.72
C ARG A 185 3.08 -19.60 -5.91
N PHE A 186 4.26 -19.03 -6.02
CA PHE A 186 5.14 -19.17 -7.19
C PHE A 186 6.44 -19.88 -6.81
N LYS A 187 6.91 -20.76 -7.70
CA LYS A 187 8.28 -21.28 -7.66
C LYS A 187 9.24 -20.23 -8.23
N GLU A 188 10.51 -20.26 -7.86
CA GLU A 188 11.53 -19.27 -8.29
C GLU A 188 11.56 -19.03 -9.82
N LYS A 189 11.38 -20.10 -10.61
CA LYS A 189 11.34 -20.02 -12.08
C LYS A 189 10.15 -19.24 -12.65
N ASP A 190 9.12 -19.00 -11.84
CA ASP A 190 7.88 -18.34 -12.27
C ASP A 190 7.87 -16.83 -11.93
N TRP A 191 8.99 -16.29 -11.44
CA TRP A 191 9.13 -14.87 -11.06
C TRP A 191 9.41 -13.94 -12.23
N GLU A 192 8.98 -14.31 -13.42
CA GLU A 192 8.93 -13.38 -14.55
C GLU A 192 7.72 -12.46 -14.42
N MET A 193 7.91 -11.19 -14.81
CA MET A 193 6.86 -10.16 -14.74
C MET A 193 5.55 -10.61 -15.37
N ALA A 194 5.60 -11.20 -16.57
CA ALA A 194 4.41 -11.65 -17.29
C ALA A 194 3.62 -12.70 -16.49
N THR A 195 4.32 -13.63 -15.82
CA THR A 195 3.72 -14.66 -14.99
C THR A 195 3.11 -14.09 -13.73
N ILE A 196 3.82 -13.17 -13.07
CA ILE A 196 3.31 -12.47 -11.88
C ILE A 196 2.06 -11.66 -12.24
N LEU A 197 2.12 -10.84 -13.29
CA LEU A 197 1.01 -10.02 -13.75
C LEU A 197 -0.23 -10.86 -14.10
N LYS A 198 -0.07 -11.91 -14.91
CA LYS A 198 -1.16 -12.80 -15.29
C LYS A 198 -1.85 -13.45 -14.08
N ASN A 199 -1.10 -13.78 -13.04
CA ASN A 199 -1.64 -14.39 -11.83
C ASN A 199 -2.21 -13.35 -10.85
N ILE A 200 -1.62 -12.16 -10.78
CA ILE A 200 -2.12 -11.05 -9.96
C ILE A 200 -3.38 -10.45 -10.58
N GLU A 201 -3.54 -10.51 -11.91
CA GLU A 201 -4.74 -9.99 -12.59
C GLU A 201 -6.06 -10.51 -12.04
N LYS A 202 -6.13 -11.76 -11.64
CA LYS A 202 -7.32 -12.34 -11.00
C LYS A 202 -7.60 -11.81 -9.58
N TYR A 203 -6.61 -11.14 -8.96
CA TYR A 203 -6.72 -10.49 -7.65
C TYR A 203 -6.84 -8.97 -7.75
N LYS A 204 -7.06 -8.43 -8.96
CA LYS A 204 -7.42 -7.03 -9.16
C LYS A 204 -8.81 -6.78 -8.55
N GLY A 205 -8.81 -6.57 -7.23
CA GLY A 205 -10.03 -6.24 -6.48
C GLY A 205 -10.51 -4.80 -6.69
N VAL A 206 -9.73 -3.99 -7.44
CA VAL A 206 -10.01 -2.56 -7.61
C VAL A 206 -10.26 -2.29 -9.08
N PRO A 207 -11.40 -1.68 -9.44
CA PRO A 207 -11.62 -1.18 -10.80
C PRO A 207 -10.46 -0.25 -11.16
N GLN A 208 -9.90 -0.41 -12.37
CA GLN A 208 -8.92 0.54 -12.88
C GLN A 208 -9.44 1.96 -12.62
N PHE A 209 -8.59 2.83 -12.04
CA PHE A 209 -8.96 4.18 -11.61
C PHE A 209 -9.63 5.02 -12.70
N LEU A 210 -9.49 4.63 -13.96
CA LEU A 210 -9.90 5.39 -15.12
C LEU A 210 -10.46 4.47 -16.22
N ASN A 211 -11.58 3.83 -15.98
CA ASN A 211 -12.51 3.62 -17.08
C ASN A 211 -13.67 4.60 -16.84
N LYS A 212 -13.77 5.55 -17.80
CA LYS A 212 -14.81 6.56 -17.90
C LYS A 212 -16.20 5.96 -17.75
#